data_84e10c02e87924e1c86ee2548139f481
#
_entry.id   84e10c02e87924e1c86ee2548139f481
#
_cell.length_a   1.000
_cell.length_b   1.000
_cell.length_c   1.000
_cell.angle_alpha   90.00
_cell.angle_beta   90.00
_cell.angle_gamma   90.00
#
_symmetry.space_group_name_H-M   'P 1'
#
loop_
_entity.id
_entity.type
_entity.pdbx_description
1 polymer ?
#
loop_
_entity_poly.entity_id
_entity_poly.type
_entity_poly.pdbx_seq_one_letter_code
_entity_poly.pdbx_strand_id
1 'polypeptide(L)'
;VVGDGYSSKRHNARISVNTEVYDRLKLTGQMSYVDFYKKDLGYSGTSGVFRLSQRMSPLLPVMWQIPDENGRMVDSENWSYGSVRNPLQVAYESGMEERKTRVLNGIFNADLKIIDGLNVGMQYSANIYTRQVDEFNPKMLSYYSDGSPLKANEDAKDYISQSHLDVMTQTLQFTLNFNKTIGRHELGALLGFSQEWENRSTLGATRDNVMVEDIHVISAGMINFMNSGTKDEWALRSYFGRVNYAFDGKYLFEANLRADGTSRFAKGNRWGYFPSFSAGWNFSREKFMEFATSVLSSGKLRASWGELGNQNIPGNYYP
;
A
#
# COMPACT_ATOMS: atom_id res chain seq x y z
N VAL A 1 -9.73 -23.93 15.51
CA VAL A 1 -10.24 -24.22 14.18
C VAL A 1 -11.14 -23.07 13.79
N VAL A 2 -10.68 -22.21 12.91
CA VAL A 2 -11.51 -21.15 12.31
C VAL A 2 -12.33 -21.86 11.23
N GLY A 3 -13.68 -21.82 11.32
CA GLY A 3 -14.57 -22.51 10.39
C GLY A 3 -14.43 -22.03 8.92
N ASP A 4 -15.28 -22.53 8.04
CA ASP A 4 -15.26 -22.28 6.57
C ASP A 4 -15.44 -20.79 6.13
N GLY A 5 -15.54 -19.88 7.10
CA GLY A 5 -15.70 -18.44 6.89
C GLY A 5 -14.44 -17.69 6.42
N TYR A 6 -13.26 -18.34 6.37
CA TYR A 6 -12.01 -17.69 6.03
C TYR A 6 -11.42 -18.22 4.73
N SER A 7 -11.20 -17.34 3.77
CA SER A 7 -10.55 -17.72 2.51
C SER A 7 -9.87 -16.53 1.83
N SER A 8 -8.84 -16.80 1.04
CA SER A 8 -8.26 -15.80 0.14
C SER A 8 -7.92 -16.42 -1.20
N LYS A 9 -8.18 -15.67 -2.28
CA LYS A 9 -7.86 -16.06 -3.65
C LYS A 9 -7.15 -14.90 -4.33
N ARG A 10 -6.07 -15.18 -5.04
CA ARG A 10 -5.33 -14.17 -5.78
C ARG A 10 -5.00 -14.65 -7.17
N HIS A 11 -5.35 -13.85 -8.16
CA HIS A 11 -5.02 -14.06 -9.56
C HIS A 11 -4.13 -12.91 -10.03
N ASN A 12 -3.05 -13.24 -10.72
CA ASN A 12 -2.14 -12.25 -11.29
C ASN A 12 -1.92 -12.58 -12.77
N ALA A 13 -1.97 -11.56 -13.60
CA ALA A 13 -1.59 -11.65 -15.00
C ALA A 13 -0.60 -10.53 -15.33
N ARG A 14 0.39 -10.82 -16.19
CA ARG A 14 1.34 -9.82 -16.67
C ARG A 14 1.64 -10.09 -18.14
N ILE A 15 1.65 -9.01 -18.92
CA ILE A 15 2.06 -9.00 -20.32
C ILE A 15 3.15 -7.95 -20.46
N SER A 16 4.23 -8.27 -21.18
CA SER A 16 5.29 -7.33 -21.50
C SER A 16 5.66 -7.51 -22.96
N VAL A 17 5.74 -6.39 -23.67
CA VAL A 17 6.12 -6.33 -25.07
C VAL A 17 7.28 -5.35 -25.21
N ASN A 18 8.37 -5.80 -25.81
CA ASN A 18 9.53 -4.98 -26.15
C ASN A 18 9.75 -5.06 -27.65
N THR A 19 9.95 -3.92 -28.28
CA THR A 19 10.28 -3.84 -29.70
C THR A 19 11.32 -2.76 -29.93
N GLU A 20 12.15 -2.95 -30.93
CA GLU A 20 13.14 -1.99 -31.38
C GLU A 20 12.91 -1.67 -32.84
N VAL A 21 12.83 -0.39 -33.15
CA VAL A 21 12.53 0.10 -34.50
C VAL A 21 13.75 0.86 -35.02
N TYR A 22 14.30 0.39 -36.13
CA TYR A 22 15.46 0.98 -36.83
C TYR A 22 16.70 1.22 -35.94
N ASP A 23 16.97 0.32 -34.97
CA ASP A 23 18.09 0.38 -34.02
C ASP A 23 18.20 1.69 -33.23
N ARG A 24 17.14 2.48 -33.20
CA ARG A 24 17.11 3.82 -32.60
C ARG A 24 15.96 4.03 -31.62
N LEU A 25 14.81 3.44 -31.87
CA LEU A 25 13.63 3.62 -31.04
C LEU A 25 13.29 2.30 -30.35
N LYS A 26 13.47 2.27 -29.04
CA LYS A 26 13.07 1.14 -28.20
C LYS A 26 11.74 1.44 -27.52
N LEU A 27 10.76 0.59 -27.73
CA LEU A 27 9.44 0.70 -27.12
C LEU A 27 9.23 -0.48 -26.15
N THR A 28 8.77 -0.18 -24.95
CA THR A 28 8.44 -1.19 -23.96
C THR A 28 7.03 -0.90 -23.43
N GLY A 29 6.14 -1.87 -23.60
CA GLY A 29 4.81 -1.85 -23.01
C GLY A 29 4.69 -2.96 -21.97
N GLN A 30 4.22 -2.64 -20.79
CA GLN A 30 3.96 -3.60 -19.73
C GLN A 30 2.61 -3.35 -19.10
N MET A 31 1.82 -4.40 -18.95
CA MET A 31 0.55 -4.37 -18.23
C MET A 31 0.52 -5.52 -17.23
N SER A 32 0.08 -5.24 -16.02
CA SER A 32 -0.17 -6.25 -15.01
C SER A 32 -1.50 -6.02 -14.31
N TYR A 33 -2.21 -7.11 -14.05
CA TYR A 33 -3.48 -7.12 -13.37
C TYR A 33 -3.41 -8.05 -12.17
N VAL A 34 -3.97 -7.60 -11.06
CA VAL A 34 -4.14 -8.37 -9.83
C VAL A 34 -5.61 -8.32 -9.43
N ASP A 35 -6.21 -9.49 -9.24
CA ASP A 35 -7.52 -9.64 -8.61
C ASP A 35 -7.34 -10.43 -7.32
N PHE A 36 -7.64 -9.78 -6.21
CA PHE A 36 -7.49 -10.36 -4.87
C PHE A 36 -8.81 -10.32 -4.13
N TYR A 37 -9.33 -11.48 -3.81
CA TYR A 37 -10.49 -11.69 -2.97
C TYR A 37 -10.05 -12.23 -1.61
N LYS A 38 -10.60 -11.65 -0.55
CA LYS A 38 -10.44 -12.14 0.83
C LYS A 38 -11.80 -12.16 1.50
N LYS A 39 -12.11 -13.29 2.13
CA LYS A 39 -13.21 -13.42 3.08
C LYS A 39 -12.62 -13.62 4.46
N ASP A 40 -13.07 -12.86 5.44
CA ASP A 40 -12.60 -12.87 6.82
C ASP A 40 -13.80 -12.79 7.77
N LEU A 41 -13.56 -13.00 9.05
CA LEU A 41 -14.57 -12.82 10.09
C LEU A 41 -14.90 -11.33 10.26
N GLY A 42 -16.14 -11.00 10.51
CA GLY A 42 -16.60 -9.62 10.67
C GLY A 42 -15.93 -8.91 11.87
N TYR A 43 -15.90 -9.53 13.03
CA TYR A 43 -15.32 -8.94 14.24
C TYR A 43 -13.79 -8.97 14.23
N SER A 44 -13.15 -7.89 13.76
CA SER A 44 -11.68 -7.73 13.74
C SER A 44 -10.92 -8.84 13.00
N GLY A 45 -11.59 -9.63 12.18
CA GLY A 45 -10.99 -10.71 11.41
C GLY A 45 -10.37 -11.82 12.26
N THR A 46 -9.62 -12.71 11.61
CA THR A 46 -8.94 -13.85 12.26
C THR A 46 -7.94 -13.41 13.34
N SER A 47 -7.27 -12.28 13.15
CA SER A 47 -6.35 -11.70 14.15
C SER A 47 -7.09 -11.29 15.43
N GLY A 48 -8.34 -10.89 15.32
CA GLY A 48 -9.22 -10.58 16.47
C GLY A 48 -9.46 -11.80 17.33
N VAL A 49 -9.82 -12.94 16.73
CA VAL A 49 -10.03 -14.22 17.43
C VAL A 49 -8.76 -14.65 18.17
N PHE A 50 -7.60 -14.57 17.51
CA PHE A 50 -6.30 -14.89 18.14
C PHE A 50 -6.03 -14.01 19.36
N ARG A 51 -6.23 -12.72 19.24
CA ARG A 51 -6.04 -11.77 20.36
C ARG A 51 -6.99 -12.05 21.51
N LEU A 52 -8.24 -12.41 21.23
CA LEU A 52 -9.22 -12.77 22.25
C LEU A 52 -8.83 -14.07 22.94
N SER A 53 -8.38 -15.10 22.22
CA SER A 53 -7.94 -16.37 22.80
C SER A 53 -6.75 -16.22 23.75
N GLN A 54 -5.84 -15.29 23.49
CA GLN A 54 -4.71 -14.99 24.39
C GLN A 54 -5.13 -14.24 25.67
N ARG A 55 -6.25 -13.55 25.65
CA ARG A 55 -6.74 -12.70 26.74
C ARG A 55 -7.85 -13.36 27.57
N MET A 56 -8.48 -14.39 27.04
CA MET A 56 -9.52 -15.12 27.78
C MET A 56 -8.88 -16.00 28.83
N SER A 57 -9.51 -16.03 30.03
CA SER A 57 -9.08 -16.93 31.10
C SER A 57 -9.28 -18.38 30.72
N PRO A 58 -8.26 -19.26 30.88
CA PRO A 58 -8.41 -20.70 30.61
C PRO A 58 -9.34 -21.43 31.59
N LEU A 59 -9.73 -20.76 32.66
CA LEU A 59 -10.66 -21.31 33.65
C LEU A 59 -12.15 -21.13 33.30
N LEU A 60 -12.43 -20.36 32.24
CA LEU A 60 -13.80 -20.13 31.79
C LEU A 60 -14.24 -21.28 30.86
N PRO A 61 -15.46 -21.83 31.04
CA PRO A 61 -16.00 -22.79 30.08
C PRO A 61 -16.28 -22.12 28.73
N VAL A 62 -16.46 -22.94 27.71
CA VAL A 62 -16.85 -22.43 26.38
C VAL A 62 -18.24 -21.83 26.41
N MET A 63 -19.16 -22.56 27.04
CA MET A 63 -20.53 -22.13 27.33
C MET A 63 -20.79 -22.21 28.82
N TRP A 64 -21.67 -21.36 29.32
CA TRP A 64 -22.10 -21.45 30.71
C TRP A 64 -22.89 -22.75 30.97
N GLN A 65 -22.68 -23.36 32.13
CA GLN A 65 -23.46 -24.47 32.58
C GLN A 65 -24.55 -23.97 33.50
N ILE A 66 -25.76 -24.43 33.29
CA ILE A 66 -26.94 -24.10 34.10
C ILE A 66 -27.55 -25.39 34.64
N PRO A 67 -28.18 -25.39 35.85
CA PRO A 67 -28.88 -26.56 36.35
C PRO A 67 -30.14 -26.84 35.52
N ASP A 68 -30.34 -28.10 35.14
CA ASP A 68 -31.61 -28.60 34.59
C ASP A 68 -32.69 -28.74 35.66
N GLU A 69 -33.85 -29.20 35.27
CA GLU A 69 -34.99 -29.44 36.19
C GLU A 69 -34.67 -30.41 37.34
N ASN A 70 -33.63 -31.25 37.19
CA ASN A 70 -33.17 -32.22 38.17
C ASN A 70 -31.95 -31.75 38.96
N GLY A 71 -31.52 -30.48 38.77
CA GLY A 71 -30.34 -29.91 39.40
C GLY A 71 -29.02 -30.38 38.83
N ARG A 72 -28.97 -31.01 37.62
CA ARG A 72 -27.76 -31.38 36.93
C ARG A 72 -27.27 -30.20 36.13
N MET A 73 -25.96 -29.92 36.19
CA MET A 73 -25.32 -28.91 35.38
C MET A 73 -25.23 -29.37 33.91
N VAL A 74 -25.90 -28.67 33.02
CA VAL A 74 -25.92 -28.91 31.59
C VAL A 74 -25.38 -27.66 30.83
N ASP A 75 -24.75 -27.87 29.69
CA ASP A 75 -24.27 -26.76 28.87
C ASP A 75 -25.49 -25.95 28.38
N SER A 76 -25.46 -24.65 28.65
CA SER A 76 -26.44 -23.71 28.10
C SER A 76 -26.09 -23.33 26.69
N GLU A 77 -27.01 -22.71 25.96
CA GLU A 77 -26.73 -22.08 24.67
C GLU A 77 -25.97 -20.73 24.79
N ASN A 78 -25.68 -20.33 26.04
CA ASN A 78 -25.08 -19.05 26.36
C ASN A 78 -23.54 -19.11 26.34
N TRP A 79 -22.90 -18.40 25.45
CA TRP A 79 -21.46 -18.25 25.42
C TRP A 79 -20.94 -17.61 26.70
N SER A 80 -19.86 -18.16 27.25
CA SER A 80 -19.21 -17.57 28.41
C SER A 80 -18.56 -16.21 28.04
N TYR A 81 -18.63 -15.30 28.99
CA TYR A 81 -17.97 -13.99 28.88
C TYR A 81 -17.07 -13.76 30.10
N GLY A 82 -15.84 -13.40 29.85
CA GLY A 82 -14.87 -13.05 30.88
C GLY A 82 -14.45 -11.58 30.80
N SER A 83 -13.16 -11.34 30.86
CA SER A 83 -12.60 -10.01 30.63
C SER A 83 -12.71 -9.57 29.15
N VAL A 84 -13.00 -10.52 28.27
CA VAL A 84 -13.19 -10.32 26.83
C VAL A 84 -14.28 -11.27 26.32
N ARG A 85 -14.81 -10.99 25.12
CA ARG A 85 -15.76 -11.86 24.43
C ARG A 85 -15.14 -13.23 24.15
N ASN A 86 -15.94 -14.27 24.17
CA ASN A 86 -15.50 -15.63 23.87
C ASN A 86 -14.96 -15.72 22.43
N PRO A 87 -13.70 -16.17 22.21
CA PRO A 87 -13.13 -16.27 20.89
C PRO A 87 -13.86 -17.25 19.97
N LEU A 88 -14.47 -18.30 20.50
CA LEU A 88 -15.29 -19.24 19.72
C LEU A 88 -16.61 -18.60 19.28
N GLN A 89 -17.27 -17.85 20.18
CA GLN A 89 -18.44 -17.06 19.78
C GLN A 89 -18.13 -16.17 18.60
N VAL A 90 -17.01 -15.43 18.66
CA VAL A 90 -16.59 -14.57 17.56
C VAL A 90 -16.30 -15.37 16.29
N ALA A 91 -15.68 -16.53 16.42
CA ALA A 91 -15.39 -17.38 15.26
C ALA A 91 -16.64 -17.92 14.55
N TYR A 92 -17.74 -18.15 15.30
CA TYR A 92 -18.96 -18.72 14.74
C TYR A 92 -20.06 -17.71 14.44
N GLU A 93 -20.13 -16.61 15.21
CA GLU A 93 -21.26 -15.68 15.16
C GLU A 93 -20.90 -14.27 14.66
N SER A 94 -19.62 -13.95 14.42
CA SER A 94 -19.24 -12.56 14.12
C SER A 94 -19.59 -12.07 12.71
N GLY A 95 -20.27 -12.88 11.91
CA GLY A 95 -20.55 -12.53 10.52
C GLY A 95 -19.32 -12.56 9.63
N MET A 96 -19.27 -11.71 8.62
CA MET A 96 -18.20 -11.75 7.61
C MET A 96 -17.77 -10.37 7.09
N GLU A 97 -16.51 -10.29 6.68
CA GLU A 97 -15.97 -9.23 5.83
C GLU A 97 -15.51 -9.84 4.50
N GLU A 98 -16.08 -9.39 3.39
CA GLU A 98 -15.61 -9.71 2.05
C GLU A 98 -14.88 -8.53 1.46
N ARG A 99 -13.65 -8.74 1.03
CA ARG A 99 -12.81 -7.70 0.42
C ARG A 99 -12.38 -8.11 -0.98
N LYS A 100 -12.73 -7.29 -1.96
CA LYS A 100 -12.32 -7.42 -3.35
C LYS A 100 -11.36 -6.28 -3.69
N THR A 101 -10.11 -6.62 -4.03
CA THR A 101 -9.10 -5.64 -4.41
C THR A 101 -8.63 -5.93 -5.81
N ARG A 102 -8.70 -4.95 -6.71
CA ARG A 102 -8.22 -5.05 -8.08
C ARG A 102 -7.18 -3.96 -8.32
N VAL A 103 -6.08 -4.37 -8.95
CA VAL A 103 -5.00 -3.44 -9.31
C VAL A 103 -4.64 -3.66 -10.76
N LEU A 104 -4.74 -2.62 -11.56
CA LEU A 104 -4.26 -2.59 -12.93
C LEU A 104 -3.09 -1.61 -13.02
N ASN A 105 -1.91 -2.12 -13.41
CA ASN A 105 -0.74 -1.30 -13.68
C ASN A 105 -0.43 -1.35 -15.16
N GLY A 106 -0.28 -0.18 -15.78
CA GLY A 106 0.23 -0.01 -17.12
C GLY A 106 1.49 0.83 -17.11
N ILE A 107 2.52 0.42 -17.86
CA ILE A 107 3.76 1.18 -18.06
C ILE A 107 4.06 1.15 -19.56
N PHE A 108 4.31 2.33 -20.11
CA PHE A 108 4.79 2.48 -21.47
C PHE A 108 6.08 3.31 -21.45
N ASN A 109 7.15 2.80 -22.05
CA ASN A 109 8.42 3.49 -22.22
C ASN A 109 8.75 3.61 -23.71
N ALA A 110 9.30 4.76 -24.07
CA ALA A 110 9.86 5.01 -25.38
C ALA A 110 11.23 5.65 -25.20
N ASP A 111 12.29 5.00 -25.69
CA ASP A 111 13.66 5.48 -25.66
C ASP A 111 14.16 5.67 -27.08
N LEU A 112 14.47 6.92 -27.44
CA LEU A 112 14.94 7.31 -28.75
C LEU A 112 16.41 7.71 -28.68
N LYS A 113 17.25 7.02 -29.41
CA LYS A 113 18.64 7.39 -29.66
C LYS A 113 18.71 8.47 -30.75
N ILE A 114 19.03 9.70 -30.36
CA ILE A 114 19.16 10.84 -31.29
C ILE A 114 20.47 10.74 -32.06
N ILE A 115 21.58 10.68 -31.31
CA ILE A 115 22.94 10.47 -31.80
C ILE A 115 23.68 9.58 -30.77
N ASP A 116 24.90 9.16 -31.12
CA ASP A 116 25.73 8.42 -30.17
C ASP A 116 25.98 9.25 -28.91
N GLY A 117 25.62 8.67 -27.78
CA GLY A 117 25.69 9.28 -26.45
C GLY A 117 24.50 10.16 -26.05
N LEU A 118 23.55 10.48 -26.95
CA LEU A 118 22.41 11.32 -26.65
C LEU A 118 21.08 10.54 -26.86
N ASN A 119 20.33 10.33 -25.77
CA ASN A 119 19.06 9.62 -25.80
C ASN A 119 17.95 10.46 -25.16
N VAL A 120 16.76 10.38 -25.72
CA VAL A 120 15.52 10.94 -25.16
C VAL A 120 14.63 9.79 -24.71
N GLY A 121 14.21 9.81 -23.46
CA GLY A 121 13.28 8.85 -22.88
C GLY A 121 11.94 9.50 -22.56
N MET A 122 10.87 8.74 -22.77
CA MET A 122 9.53 9.04 -22.29
C MET A 122 9.01 7.83 -21.53
N GLN A 123 8.43 8.06 -20.37
CA GLN A 123 7.69 7.04 -19.61
C GLN A 123 6.31 7.57 -19.25
N TYR A 124 5.30 6.75 -19.49
CA TYR A 124 3.98 6.96 -18.94
C TYR A 124 3.58 5.72 -18.14
N SER A 125 3.09 5.94 -16.93
CA SER A 125 2.53 4.87 -16.11
C SER A 125 1.17 5.26 -15.54
N ALA A 126 0.29 4.26 -15.42
CA ALA A 126 -1.00 4.39 -14.77
C ALA A 126 -1.19 3.21 -13.82
N ASN A 127 -1.57 3.53 -12.58
CA ASN A 127 -1.97 2.57 -11.56
C ASN A 127 -3.43 2.83 -11.21
N ILE A 128 -4.29 1.84 -11.42
CA ILE A 128 -5.71 1.88 -11.05
C ILE A 128 -5.88 0.85 -9.94
N TYR A 129 -6.24 1.33 -8.76
CA TYR A 129 -6.51 0.52 -7.58
C TYR A 129 -7.97 0.68 -7.18
N THR A 130 -8.71 -0.42 -7.12
CA THR A 130 -10.08 -0.44 -6.61
C THR A 130 -10.18 -1.41 -5.44
N ARG A 131 -10.89 -1.03 -4.39
CA ARG A 131 -11.17 -1.89 -3.25
C ARG A 131 -12.62 -1.74 -2.84
N GLN A 132 -13.33 -2.85 -2.85
CA GLN A 132 -14.66 -2.98 -2.29
C GLN A 132 -14.57 -3.81 -1.01
N VAL A 133 -15.25 -3.38 0.04
CA VAL A 133 -15.41 -4.11 1.30
C VAL A 133 -16.90 -4.19 1.60
N ASP A 134 -17.39 -5.41 1.74
CA ASP A 134 -18.75 -5.72 2.16
C ASP A 134 -18.66 -6.42 3.52
N GLU A 135 -19.27 -5.84 4.56
CA GLU A 135 -19.20 -6.30 5.94
C GLU A 135 -20.60 -6.50 6.48
N PHE A 136 -20.83 -7.66 7.06
CA PHE A 136 -22.01 -7.99 7.84
C PHE A 136 -21.59 -8.42 9.23
N ASN A 137 -22.10 -7.75 10.25
CA ASN A 137 -21.88 -8.09 11.65
C ASN A 137 -23.25 -8.32 12.31
N PRO A 138 -23.58 -9.57 12.66
CA PRO A 138 -24.78 -9.88 13.40
C PRO A 138 -24.67 -9.42 14.84
N LYS A 139 -25.79 -9.27 15.49
CA LYS A 139 -25.87 -8.98 16.91
C LYS A 139 -25.37 -10.17 17.72
N MET A 140 -24.22 -10.04 18.37
CA MET A 140 -23.70 -11.08 19.27
C MET A 140 -24.06 -10.77 20.70
N LEU A 141 -24.81 -11.65 21.34
CA LEU A 141 -25.22 -11.54 22.74
C LEU A 141 -24.24 -12.29 23.66
N SER A 142 -23.96 -11.75 24.83
CA SER A 142 -23.11 -12.34 25.85
C SER A 142 -23.84 -12.37 27.19
N TYR A 143 -23.51 -13.35 28.04
CA TYR A 143 -24.24 -13.60 29.26
C TYR A 143 -23.30 -13.81 30.45
N TYR A 144 -23.77 -13.49 31.67
CA TYR A 144 -23.11 -13.84 32.90
C TYR A 144 -23.31 -15.32 33.21
N SER A 145 -22.57 -15.82 34.21
CA SER A 145 -22.65 -17.23 34.64
C SER A 145 -23.99 -17.62 35.24
N ASP A 146 -24.79 -16.66 35.69
CA ASP A 146 -26.16 -16.86 36.19
C ASP A 146 -27.23 -16.84 35.07
N GLY A 147 -26.80 -16.75 33.81
CA GLY A 147 -27.69 -16.68 32.64
C GLY A 147 -28.27 -15.31 32.37
N SER A 148 -27.99 -14.30 33.19
CA SER A 148 -28.44 -12.93 32.93
C SER A 148 -27.67 -12.29 31.75
N PRO A 149 -28.34 -11.49 30.89
CA PRO A 149 -27.67 -10.83 29.78
C PRO A 149 -26.70 -9.76 30.27
N LEU A 150 -25.55 -9.65 29.63
CA LEU A 150 -24.63 -8.54 29.87
C LEU A 150 -25.29 -7.22 29.50
N LYS A 151 -25.05 -6.16 30.30
CA LYS A 151 -25.48 -4.80 29.98
C LYS A 151 -25.01 -4.32 28.59
N ALA A 152 -23.83 -4.75 28.16
CA ALA A 152 -23.30 -4.46 26.82
C ALA A 152 -24.18 -4.98 25.67
N ASN A 153 -25.09 -5.92 25.92
CA ASN A 153 -26.04 -6.39 24.93
C ASN A 153 -27.14 -5.37 24.59
N GLU A 154 -27.40 -4.39 25.45
CA GLU A 154 -28.36 -3.34 25.20
C GLU A 154 -27.92 -2.46 23.99
N ASP A 155 -26.61 -2.23 23.83
CA ASP A 155 -26.02 -1.47 22.74
C ASP A 155 -25.58 -2.33 21.54
N ALA A 156 -25.69 -3.67 21.67
CA ALA A 156 -25.30 -4.58 20.60
C ALA A 156 -26.27 -4.48 19.41
N LYS A 157 -25.73 -4.19 18.25
CA LYS A 157 -26.49 -4.05 17.00
C LYS A 157 -25.91 -4.95 15.93
N ASP A 158 -26.78 -5.43 15.09
CA ASP A 158 -26.41 -5.98 13.79
C ASP A 158 -26.28 -4.85 12.80
N TYR A 159 -25.33 -4.93 11.90
CA TYR A 159 -25.15 -3.92 10.85
C TYR A 159 -24.59 -4.51 9.56
N ILE A 160 -24.90 -3.84 8.48
CA ILE A 160 -24.27 -4.02 7.17
C ILE A 160 -23.52 -2.75 6.83
N SER A 161 -22.27 -2.91 6.40
CA SER A 161 -21.44 -1.82 5.90
C SER A 161 -20.87 -2.19 4.54
N GLN A 162 -20.95 -1.24 3.61
CA GLN A 162 -20.33 -1.37 2.28
C GLN A 162 -19.45 -0.15 2.03
N SER A 163 -18.22 -0.38 1.60
CA SER A 163 -17.31 0.71 1.23
C SER A 163 -16.61 0.43 -0.08
N HIS A 164 -16.40 1.51 -0.84
CA HIS A 164 -15.71 1.49 -2.11
C HIS A 164 -14.60 2.55 -2.10
N LEU A 165 -13.41 2.16 -2.55
CA LEU A 165 -12.25 3.02 -2.70
C LEU A 165 -11.70 2.86 -4.10
N ASP A 166 -11.62 3.96 -4.82
CA ASP A 166 -10.94 4.08 -6.11
C ASP A 166 -9.74 5.01 -5.97
N VAL A 167 -8.60 4.58 -6.46
CA VAL A 167 -7.39 5.40 -6.55
C VAL A 167 -6.81 5.23 -7.95
N MET A 168 -6.60 6.34 -8.64
CA MET A 168 -5.91 6.38 -9.92
C MET A 168 -4.70 7.27 -9.83
N THR A 169 -3.51 6.68 -9.92
CA THR A 169 -2.23 7.41 -9.94
C THR A 169 -1.64 7.32 -11.34
N GLN A 170 -1.23 8.43 -11.89
CA GLN A 170 -0.62 8.51 -13.21
C GLN A 170 0.69 9.27 -13.12
N THR A 171 1.69 8.85 -13.88
CA THR A 171 3.00 9.52 -13.95
C THR A 171 3.43 9.65 -15.41
N LEU A 172 3.79 10.85 -15.80
CA LEU A 172 4.42 11.15 -17.09
C LEU A 172 5.83 11.68 -16.82
N GLN A 173 6.83 11.09 -17.46
CA GLN A 173 8.22 11.48 -17.29
C GLN A 173 8.90 11.60 -18.65
N PHE A 174 9.74 12.63 -18.78
CA PHE A 174 10.64 12.80 -19.90
C PHE A 174 12.07 12.94 -19.39
N THR A 175 13.01 12.34 -20.10
CA THR A 175 14.44 12.39 -19.78
C THR A 175 15.26 12.67 -21.02
N LEU A 176 16.31 13.46 -20.87
CA LEU A 176 17.36 13.67 -21.83
C LEU A 176 18.67 13.19 -21.20
N ASN A 177 19.25 12.14 -21.77
CA ASN A 177 20.47 11.52 -21.27
C ASN A 177 21.61 11.76 -22.25
N PHE A 178 22.72 12.25 -21.75
CA PHE A 178 23.95 12.42 -22.50
C PHE A 178 25.10 11.69 -21.81
N ASN A 179 25.84 10.88 -22.55
CA ASN A 179 27.03 10.18 -22.07
C ASN A 179 28.11 10.23 -23.14
N LYS A 180 29.32 10.64 -22.77
CA LYS A 180 30.46 10.71 -23.68
C LYS A 180 31.77 10.45 -22.97
N THR A 181 32.59 9.61 -23.57
CA THR A 181 33.98 9.39 -23.14
C THR A 181 34.92 10.09 -24.09
N ILE A 182 35.82 10.93 -23.56
CA ILE A 182 36.82 11.67 -24.31
C ILE A 182 38.18 11.38 -23.66
N GLY A 183 38.94 10.49 -24.26
CA GLY A 183 40.21 10.04 -23.69
C GLY A 183 39.98 9.38 -22.30
N ARG A 184 40.50 10.01 -21.25
CA ARG A 184 40.38 9.55 -19.86
C ARG A 184 39.20 10.17 -19.10
N HIS A 185 38.41 11.02 -19.74
CA HIS A 185 37.30 11.75 -19.18
C HIS A 185 35.97 11.07 -19.59
N GLU A 186 35.17 10.70 -18.61
CA GLU A 186 33.81 10.19 -18.78
C GLU A 186 32.84 11.25 -18.27
N LEU A 187 31.98 11.73 -19.16
CA LEU A 187 30.96 12.73 -18.87
C LEU A 187 29.58 12.12 -19.03
N GLY A 188 28.72 12.28 -18.02
CA GLY A 188 27.32 11.95 -18.08
C GLY A 188 26.48 13.15 -17.65
N ALA A 189 25.39 13.41 -18.35
CA ALA A 189 24.40 14.41 -17.95
C ALA A 189 23.00 13.84 -18.16
N LEU A 190 22.09 14.18 -17.24
CA LEU A 190 20.68 13.86 -17.32
C LEU A 190 19.88 15.11 -16.99
N LEU A 191 18.90 15.42 -17.83
CA LEU A 191 17.83 16.37 -17.50
C LEU A 191 16.50 15.64 -17.55
N GLY A 192 15.63 15.94 -16.63
CA GLY A 192 14.34 15.28 -16.54
C GLY A 192 13.21 16.19 -16.10
N PHE A 193 12.05 15.83 -16.55
CA PHE A 193 10.76 16.38 -16.14
C PHE A 193 9.87 15.21 -15.71
N SER A 194 9.11 15.36 -14.62
CA SER A 194 8.12 14.38 -14.20
C SER A 194 6.86 15.11 -13.69
N GLN A 195 5.72 14.57 -14.05
CA GLN A 195 4.41 14.99 -13.53
C GLN A 195 3.69 13.77 -13.03
N GLU A 196 3.33 13.77 -11.75
CA GLU A 196 2.50 12.75 -11.11
C GLU A 196 1.20 13.39 -10.65
N TRP A 197 0.09 12.67 -10.77
CA TRP A 197 -1.19 13.07 -10.22
C TRP A 197 -1.98 11.85 -9.76
N GLU A 198 -2.72 12.03 -8.69
CA GLU A 198 -3.58 11.03 -8.09
C GLU A 198 -4.97 11.59 -7.88
N ASN A 199 -5.95 10.77 -8.26
CA ASN A 199 -7.35 10.97 -7.92
C ASN A 199 -7.76 9.83 -6.99
N ARG A 200 -8.39 10.18 -5.87
CA ARG A 200 -8.88 9.24 -4.88
C ARG A 200 -10.34 9.54 -4.58
N SER A 201 -11.17 8.51 -4.61
CA SER A 201 -12.58 8.58 -4.26
C SER A 201 -12.93 7.49 -3.27
N THR A 202 -13.66 7.85 -2.22
CA THR A 202 -14.22 6.90 -1.25
C THR A 202 -15.71 7.08 -1.17
N LEU A 203 -16.44 5.98 -1.05
CA LEU A 203 -17.88 5.96 -0.77
C LEU A 203 -18.11 4.86 0.25
N GLY A 204 -18.88 5.16 1.30
CA GLY A 204 -19.28 4.19 2.32
C GLY A 204 -20.74 4.38 2.71
N ALA A 205 -21.39 3.27 3.05
CA ALA A 205 -22.73 3.26 3.60
C ALA A 205 -22.82 2.19 4.68
N THR A 206 -23.59 2.50 5.75
CA THR A 206 -23.85 1.55 6.85
C THR A 206 -25.31 1.67 7.24
N ARG A 207 -25.94 0.55 7.55
CA ARG A 207 -27.28 0.46 8.13
C ARG A 207 -27.31 -0.61 9.20
N ASP A 208 -28.10 -0.36 10.24
CA ASP A 208 -28.34 -1.28 11.33
C ASP A 208 -29.69 -1.97 11.18
N ASN A 209 -29.95 -2.96 12.02
CA ASN A 209 -31.19 -3.75 12.14
C ASN A 209 -31.53 -4.46 10.82
N VAL A 210 -30.83 -5.54 10.56
CA VAL A 210 -30.92 -6.33 9.33
C VAL A 210 -32.13 -7.26 9.41
N MET A 211 -33.08 -7.12 8.47
CA MET A 211 -34.33 -7.90 8.48
C MET A 211 -34.12 -9.38 8.18
N VAL A 212 -33.16 -9.71 7.34
CA VAL A 212 -32.90 -11.07 6.86
C VAL A 212 -31.40 -11.30 6.90
N GLU A 213 -30.98 -12.19 7.81
CA GLU A 213 -29.55 -12.44 8.06
C GLU A 213 -28.80 -13.00 6.83
N ASP A 214 -29.49 -13.69 5.94
CA ASP A 214 -28.87 -14.25 4.73
C ASP A 214 -28.69 -13.23 3.58
N ILE A 215 -29.25 -12.02 3.72
CA ILE A 215 -29.21 -10.99 2.66
C ILE A 215 -28.26 -9.86 3.07
N HIS A 216 -27.01 -9.94 2.60
CA HIS A 216 -25.95 -9.00 2.94
C HIS A 216 -25.88 -7.82 1.95
N VAL A 217 -26.98 -7.10 1.76
CA VAL A 217 -27.03 -5.87 0.96
C VAL A 217 -27.47 -4.68 1.81
N ILE A 218 -26.96 -3.50 1.50
CA ILE A 218 -27.18 -2.31 2.33
C ILE A 218 -28.67 -2.01 2.54
N SER A 219 -29.53 -2.33 1.56
CA SER A 219 -30.97 -2.11 1.64
C SER A 219 -31.72 -3.05 2.61
N ALA A 220 -31.07 -4.11 3.09
CA ALA A 220 -31.66 -5.01 4.11
C ALA A 220 -31.62 -4.41 5.52
N GLY A 221 -30.78 -3.40 5.79
CA GLY A 221 -30.78 -2.66 7.06
C GLY A 221 -31.89 -1.62 7.09
N MET A 222 -32.57 -1.50 8.24
CA MET A 222 -33.82 -0.75 8.39
C MET A 222 -33.67 0.61 9.07
N ILE A 223 -32.61 0.80 9.86
CA ILE A 223 -32.39 2.01 10.65
C ILE A 223 -30.94 2.52 10.50
N ASN A 224 -30.68 3.71 11.03
CA ASN A 224 -29.37 4.34 11.06
C ASN A 224 -28.72 4.42 9.67
N PHE A 225 -29.39 5.10 8.73
CA PHE A 225 -28.92 5.33 7.36
C PHE A 225 -27.71 6.25 7.35
N MET A 226 -26.50 5.69 7.51
CA MET A 226 -25.24 6.42 7.47
C MET A 226 -24.60 6.28 6.10
N ASN A 227 -24.07 7.38 5.59
CA ASN A 227 -23.23 7.38 4.40
C ASN A 227 -22.08 8.37 4.55
N SER A 228 -21.02 8.12 3.84
CA SER A 228 -19.86 9.00 3.77
C SER A 228 -19.25 8.93 2.37
N GLY A 229 -18.64 10.02 1.94
CA GLY A 229 -17.91 10.05 0.69
C GLY A 229 -16.89 11.17 0.69
N THR A 230 -15.72 10.90 0.13
CA THR A 230 -14.67 11.91 -0.07
C THR A 230 -14.09 11.78 -1.46
N LYS A 231 -13.60 12.90 -1.99
CA LYS A 231 -12.84 12.93 -3.22
C LYS A 231 -11.64 13.84 -3.03
N ASP A 232 -10.45 13.28 -3.21
CA ASP A 232 -9.18 13.96 -3.03
C ASP A 232 -8.37 13.90 -4.31
N GLU A 233 -7.68 15.00 -4.64
CA GLU A 233 -6.80 15.08 -5.80
C GLU A 233 -5.50 15.76 -5.39
N TRP A 234 -4.38 15.28 -5.91
CA TRP A 234 -3.11 15.97 -5.77
C TRP A 234 -2.23 15.77 -7.01
N ALA A 235 -1.30 16.69 -7.18
CA ALA A 235 -0.32 16.62 -8.25
C ALA A 235 1.07 17.04 -7.73
N LEU A 236 2.09 16.39 -8.29
CA LEU A 236 3.50 16.68 -8.06
C LEU A 236 4.18 16.89 -9.41
N ARG A 237 4.83 18.02 -9.58
CA ARG A 237 5.64 18.34 -10.75
C ARG A 237 7.10 18.48 -10.37
N SER A 238 7.97 17.85 -11.12
CA SER A 238 9.39 17.79 -10.80
C SER A 238 10.23 18.12 -12.00
N TYR A 239 11.27 18.92 -11.78
CA TYR A 239 12.39 19.10 -12.70
C TYR A 239 13.65 18.60 -12.02
N PHE A 240 14.43 17.80 -12.71
CA PHE A 240 15.65 17.26 -12.13
C PHE A 240 16.79 17.19 -13.12
N GLY A 241 17.99 17.31 -12.60
CA GLY A 241 19.21 17.21 -13.37
C GLY A 241 20.30 16.48 -12.61
N ARG A 242 21.15 15.79 -13.34
CA ARG A 242 22.33 15.11 -12.83
C ARG A 242 23.50 15.36 -13.76
N VAL A 243 24.67 15.57 -13.18
CA VAL A 243 25.95 15.57 -13.89
C VAL A 243 26.87 14.57 -13.21
N ASN A 244 27.43 13.66 -13.99
CA ASN A 244 28.42 12.69 -13.58
C ASN A 244 29.73 13.00 -14.31
N TYR A 245 30.83 12.92 -13.59
CA TYR A 245 32.16 13.04 -14.16
C TYR A 245 33.09 11.98 -13.56
N ALA A 246 33.80 11.27 -14.43
CA ALA A 246 34.84 10.37 -13.99
C ALA A 246 36.15 10.68 -14.76
N PHE A 247 37.25 10.69 -14.03
CA PHE A 247 38.58 10.82 -14.61
C PHE A 247 39.37 9.54 -14.38
N ASP A 248 39.76 8.90 -15.47
CA ASP A 248 40.57 7.66 -15.51
C ASP A 248 39.93 6.49 -14.71
N GLY A 249 38.62 6.56 -14.46
CA GLY A 249 37.92 5.63 -13.55
C GLY A 249 38.44 5.70 -12.11
N LYS A 250 39.27 6.68 -11.74
CA LYS A 250 39.86 6.89 -10.44
C LYS A 250 39.08 7.87 -9.59
N TYR A 251 38.81 9.06 -10.14
CA TYR A 251 38.09 10.14 -9.46
C TYR A 251 36.70 10.26 -10.04
N LEU A 252 35.70 10.22 -9.18
CA LEU A 252 34.30 10.18 -9.54
C LEU A 252 33.57 11.32 -8.83
N PHE A 253 32.80 12.11 -9.57
CA PHE A 253 32.00 13.20 -9.03
C PHE A 253 30.58 13.08 -9.59
N GLU A 254 29.58 13.32 -8.75
CA GLU A 254 28.19 13.41 -9.13
C GLU A 254 27.54 14.61 -8.43
N ALA A 255 26.77 15.37 -9.17
CA ALA A 255 25.93 16.44 -8.66
C ALA A 255 24.51 16.23 -9.17
N ASN A 256 23.54 16.32 -8.29
CA ASN A 256 22.12 16.25 -8.61
C ASN A 256 21.40 17.49 -8.04
N LEU A 257 20.41 17.95 -8.78
CA LEU A 257 19.45 18.94 -8.30
C LEU A 257 18.05 18.50 -8.70
N ARG A 258 17.13 18.54 -7.75
CA ARG A 258 15.71 18.28 -7.98
C ARG A 258 14.88 19.44 -7.44
N ALA A 259 13.96 19.93 -8.23
CA ALA A 259 12.97 20.92 -7.87
C ALA A 259 11.58 20.27 -7.95
N ASP A 260 10.89 20.16 -6.82
CA ASP A 260 9.57 19.53 -6.69
C ASP A 260 8.53 20.55 -6.30
N GLY A 261 7.47 20.64 -7.10
CA GLY A 261 6.31 21.48 -6.85
C GLY A 261 5.06 20.62 -6.58
N THR A 262 4.55 20.67 -5.35
CA THR A 262 3.37 19.88 -4.95
C THR A 262 2.14 20.75 -4.77
N SER A 263 0.97 20.24 -5.19
CA SER A 263 -0.32 20.88 -4.94
C SER A 263 -0.77 20.81 -3.48
N ARG A 264 -0.12 19.97 -2.67
CA ARG A 264 -0.47 19.77 -1.24
C ARG A 264 -0.15 20.97 -0.36
N PHE A 265 0.71 21.88 -0.84
CA PHE A 265 1.10 23.08 -0.11
C PHE A 265 0.44 24.35 -0.65
N ALA A 266 0.32 25.35 0.19
CA ALA A 266 -0.23 26.66 -0.16
C ALA A 266 0.54 27.34 -1.31
N LYS A 267 -0.15 28.17 -2.07
CA LYS A 267 0.48 29.00 -3.10
C LYS A 267 1.63 29.79 -2.47
N GLY A 268 2.81 29.79 -3.11
CA GLY A 268 4.02 30.43 -2.58
C GLY A 268 5.01 29.45 -1.91
N ASN A 269 4.52 28.34 -1.32
CA ASN A 269 5.36 27.35 -0.62
C ASN A 269 5.37 25.97 -1.33
N ARG A 270 4.91 25.91 -2.56
CA ARG A 270 4.76 24.64 -3.30
C ARG A 270 6.07 24.02 -3.75
N TRP A 271 7.11 24.83 -3.95
CA TRP A 271 8.36 24.40 -4.52
C TRP A 271 9.43 24.16 -3.45
N GLY A 272 10.05 22.98 -3.48
CA GLY A 272 11.24 22.62 -2.73
C GLY A 272 12.40 22.29 -3.68
N TYR A 273 13.63 22.56 -3.22
CA TYR A 273 14.85 22.29 -3.98
C TYR A 273 15.75 21.36 -3.19
N PHE A 274 16.19 20.29 -3.81
CA PHE A 274 16.89 19.19 -3.16
C PHE A 274 18.20 18.90 -3.87
N PRO A 275 19.28 19.61 -3.52
CA PRO A 275 20.60 19.35 -4.06
C PRO A 275 21.24 18.13 -3.40
N SER A 276 22.06 17.39 -4.15
CA SER A 276 22.93 16.37 -3.62
C SER A 276 24.23 16.26 -4.40
N PHE A 277 25.30 15.90 -3.69
CA PHE A 277 26.64 15.79 -4.25
C PHE A 277 27.30 14.51 -3.73
N SER A 278 28.06 13.86 -4.59
CA SER A 278 28.91 12.76 -4.16
C SER A 278 30.29 12.80 -4.82
N ALA A 279 31.29 12.36 -4.10
CA ALA A 279 32.65 12.17 -4.60
C ALA A 279 33.12 10.75 -4.27
N GLY A 280 33.86 10.17 -5.18
CA GLY A 280 34.43 8.83 -5.03
C GLY A 280 35.87 8.79 -5.51
N TRP A 281 36.70 8.05 -4.82
CA TRP A 281 38.08 7.81 -5.17
C TRP A 281 38.39 6.32 -5.17
N ASN A 282 38.70 5.79 -6.36
CA ASN A 282 39.14 4.42 -6.54
C ASN A 282 40.66 4.35 -6.29
N PHE A 283 41.07 4.37 -5.04
CA PHE A 283 42.49 4.41 -4.66
C PHE A 283 43.25 3.16 -5.09
N SER A 284 42.58 2.01 -5.24
CA SER A 284 43.20 0.79 -5.77
C SER A 284 43.73 0.89 -7.20
N ARG A 285 43.25 1.91 -7.97
CA ARG A 285 43.72 2.18 -9.33
C ARG A 285 44.92 3.14 -9.37
N GLU A 286 45.38 3.60 -8.21
CA GLU A 286 46.54 4.47 -8.12
C GLU A 286 47.83 3.69 -8.22
N LYS A 287 48.84 4.30 -8.82
CA LYS A 287 50.17 3.65 -8.99
C LYS A 287 50.81 3.20 -7.69
N PHE A 288 50.57 3.95 -6.59
CA PHE A 288 51.13 3.59 -5.27
C PHE A 288 50.48 2.33 -4.66
N MET A 289 49.35 1.85 -5.23
CA MET A 289 48.65 0.63 -4.78
C MET A 289 48.98 -0.61 -5.62
N GLU A 290 49.81 -0.49 -6.66
CA GLU A 290 50.21 -1.60 -7.52
C GLU A 290 50.78 -2.79 -6.76
N PHE A 291 51.52 -2.54 -5.65
CA PHE A 291 52.06 -3.57 -4.80
C PHE A 291 50.98 -4.42 -4.07
N ALA A 292 49.81 -3.87 -3.88
CA ALA A 292 48.73 -4.51 -3.12
C ALA A 292 47.75 -5.27 -4.02
N THR A 293 47.89 -5.23 -5.34
CA THR A 293 46.93 -5.81 -6.31
C THR A 293 46.72 -7.31 -6.16
N SER A 294 47.70 -8.05 -5.63
CA SER A 294 47.61 -9.47 -5.35
C SER A 294 46.68 -9.80 -4.16
N VAL A 295 46.46 -8.86 -3.26
CA VAL A 295 45.64 -9.03 -2.03
C VAL A 295 44.35 -8.19 -2.12
N LEU A 296 44.43 -6.98 -2.66
CA LEU A 296 43.32 -6.03 -2.76
C LEU A 296 42.92 -5.83 -4.24
N SER A 297 41.89 -6.52 -4.66
CA SER A 297 41.38 -6.43 -6.07
C SER A 297 40.67 -5.10 -6.36
N SER A 298 40.04 -4.47 -5.36
CA SER A 298 39.40 -3.16 -5.49
C SER A 298 39.33 -2.43 -4.16
N GLY A 299 39.54 -1.11 -4.20
CA GLY A 299 39.41 -0.24 -3.03
C GLY A 299 38.88 1.12 -3.45
N LYS A 300 37.75 1.56 -2.84
CA LYS A 300 37.06 2.81 -3.14
C LYS A 300 36.62 3.52 -1.87
N LEU A 301 36.93 4.80 -1.77
CA LEU A 301 36.35 5.71 -0.78
C LEU A 301 35.23 6.51 -1.44
N ARG A 302 34.15 6.74 -0.70
CA ARG A 302 33.01 7.56 -1.17
C ARG A 302 32.53 8.47 -0.06
N ALA A 303 32.21 9.70 -0.38
CA ALA A 303 31.50 10.64 0.47
C ALA A 303 30.29 11.20 -0.30
N SER A 304 29.17 11.42 0.38
CA SER A 304 27.99 12.03 -0.20
C SER A 304 27.27 12.91 0.81
N TRP A 305 26.65 13.95 0.30
CA TRP A 305 25.77 14.84 1.05
C TRP A 305 24.55 15.15 0.19
N GLY A 306 23.37 15.36 0.82
CA GLY A 306 22.16 15.72 0.09
C GLY A 306 21.02 16.13 1.02
N GLU A 307 20.09 16.89 0.45
CA GLU A 307 18.84 17.29 1.07
C GLU A 307 17.68 16.47 0.48
N LEU A 308 16.73 16.12 1.35
CA LEU A 308 15.52 15.38 0.98
C LEU A 308 14.28 16.16 1.44
N GLY A 309 13.23 16.10 0.64
CA GLY A 309 11.93 16.66 0.96
C GLY A 309 10.90 15.61 1.34
N ASN A 310 9.94 16.00 2.16
CA ASN A 310 8.76 15.20 2.45
C ASN A 310 7.51 16.06 2.21
N GLN A 311 6.62 15.57 1.31
CA GLN A 311 5.35 16.21 1.02
C GLN A 311 4.18 15.65 1.84
N ASN A 312 4.40 14.61 2.65
CA ASN A 312 3.35 14.02 3.47
C ASN A 312 3.11 14.89 4.70
N ILE A 313 1.97 15.54 4.72
CA ILE A 313 1.47 16.32 5.86
C ILE A 313 0.32 15.55 6.51
N PRO A 314 0.26 15.48 7.87
CA PRO A 314 -0.91 14.97 8.57
C PRO A 314 -2.12 15.88 8.32
N GLY A 315 -3.26 15.31 7.94
CA GLY A 315 -4.50 16.07 7.74
C GLY A 315 -4.86 16.28 6.27
N ASN A 316 -5.78 17.21 6.05
CA ASN A 316 -6.31 17.50 4.72
C ASN A 316 -5.30 18.28 3.86
N TYR A 317 -5.34 18.05 2.56
CA TYR A 317 -4.60 18.84 1.60
C TYR A 317 -5.02 20.32 1.65
N TYR A 318 -4.11 21.21 1.32
CA TYR A 318 -4.44 22.62 1.17
C TYR A 318 -5.36 22.77 -0.06
N PRO A 319 -6.57 23.37 0.11
CA PRO A 319 -7.54 23.54 -0.97
C PRO A 319 -7.08 24.52 -2.05
#